data_14f0f892943ea8ea2261c7e7ec4da92c
#
_entry.id   14f0f892943ea8ea2261c7e7ec4da92c
#
_cell.length_a   1.000
_cell.length_b   1.000
_cell.length_c   1.000
_cell.angle_alpha   90.00
_cell.angle_beta   90.00
_cell.angle_gamma   90.00
#
_symmetry.space_group_name_H-M   'P 1'
#
loop_
_entity.id
_entity.type
_entity.pdbx_description
1 polymer ?
#
loop_
_entity_poly.entity_id
_entity_poly.type
_entity_poly.pdbx_seq_one_letter_code
_entity_poly.pdbx_strand_id
1 'polypeptide(L)'
;MKSLLFLLSSLTLTALTWKDFKSYEGKFRVLTPTGEMTEKIKKISTGLGDVSYHTFMYRPEEKNPDCVFYVVNYFDYPKGTFPADSTDLINEFMEETVNESVKAVSGTLTYQSDIQLLTHKGKIWRVQYNGDRVLIKSKCYLVGDRFYLIQTMMKKEKSMNPSADKFLDSFQAF
;
A
#
# COMPACT_ATOMS: atom_id res chain seq x y z
N MET A 1 -44.92 37.95 -21.95
CA MET A 1 -44.49 36.55 -21.81
C MET A 1 -42.96 36.56 -21.71
N LYS A 2 -42.41 36.38 -20.49
CA LYS A 2 -40.95 36.36 -20.26
C LYS A 2 -40.52 34.89 -20.16
N SER A 3 -39.82 34.40 -21.19
CA SER A 3 -39.23 33.05 -21.17
C SER A 3 -38.02 33.01 -20.23
N LEU A 4 -38.14 32.27 -19.16
CA LEU A 4 -37.06 31.99 -18.23
C LEU A 4 -36.21 30.80 -18.77
N LEU A 5 -35.06 31.11 -19.34
CA LEU A 5 -34.08 30.06 -19.75
C LEU A 5 -33.39 29.52 -18.50
N PHE A 6 -33.70 28.28 -18.10
CA PHE A 6 -32.95 27.53 -17.10
C PHE A 6 -31.67 27.02 -17.75
N LEU A 7 -30.54 27.62 -17.40
CA LEU A 7 -29.20 27.07 -17.71
C LEU A 7 -28.93 25.89 -16.75
N LEU A 8 -29.11 24.67 -17.24
CA LEU A 8 -28.64 23.47 -16.53
C LEU A 8 -27.12 23.41 -16.66
N SER A 9 -26.41 23.86 -15.63
CA SER A 9 -25.00 23.66 -15.50
C SER A 9 -24.75 22.18 -15.16
N SER A 10 -24.34 21.38 -16.14
CA SER A 10 -23.89 20.00 -15.92
C SER A 10 -22.58 20.03 -15.16
N LEU A 11 -22.65 19.75 -13.85
CA LEU A 11 -21.48 19.45 -13.03
C LEU A 11 -20.92 18.11 -13.52
N THR A 12 -19.91 18.13 -14.38
CA THR A 12 -19.15 16.93 -14.73
C THR A 12 -18.34 16.51 -13.53
N LEU A 13 -18.86 15.57 -12.74
CA LEU A 13 -18.10 14.87 -11.73
C LEU A 13 -17.05 14.04 -12.46
N THR A 14 -15.80 14.51 -12.49
CA THR A 14 -14.67 13.69 -12.96
C THR A 14 -14.46 12.58 -11.96
N ALA A 15 -15.10 11.44 -12.18
CA ALA A 15 -14.84 10.25 -11.40
C ALA A 15 -13.37 9.85 -11.60
N LEU A 16 -12.62 9.67 -10.49
CA LEU A 16 -11.27 9.16 -10.52
C LEU A 16 -11.28 7.80 -11.23
N THR A 17 -10.69 7.74 -12.42
CA THR A 17 -10.61 6.49 -13.18
C THR A 17 -9.50 5.61 -12.60
N TRP A 18 -9.77 4.32 -12.45
CA TRP A 18 -8.83 3.33 -11.92
C TRP A 18 -8.42 2.37 -13.01
N LYS A 19 -7.15 1.98 -13.03
CA LYS A 19 -6.61 1.00 -13.98
C LYS A 19 -5.99 -0.19 -13.25
N ASP A 20 -5.99 -1.34 -13.90
CA ASP A 20 -5.31 -2.54 -13.42
C ASP A 20 -3.82 -2.43 -13.77
N PHE A 21 -2.98 -2.29 -12.74
CA PHE A 21 -1.53 -2.34 -12.86
C PHE A 21 -1.05 -3.76 -12.57
N LYS A 22 -0.21 -4.31 -13.44
CA LYS A 22 0.39 -5.65 -13.31
C LYS A 22 1.90 -5.57 -13.39
N SER A 23 2.58 -6.18 -12.42
CA SER A 23 4.01 -6.47 -12.48
C SER A 23 4.20 -7.98 -12.64
N TYR A 24 4.67 -8.40 -13.81
CA TYR A 24 4.94 -9.83 -14.06
C TYR A 24 6.17 -10.31 -13.30
N GLU A 25 7.21 -9.48 -13.17
CA GLU A 25 8.39 -9.77 -12.35
C GLU A 25 8.04 -9.83 -10.87
N GLY A 26 7.29 -8.84 -10.38
CA GLY A 26 6.80 -8.80 -9.01
C GLY A 26 5.69 -9.80 -8.72
N LYS A 27 5.10 -10.47 -9.74
CA LYS A 27 3.99 -11.43 -9.62
C LYS A 27 2.82 -10.88 -8.81
N PHE A 28 2.41 -9.64 -9.11
CA PHE A 28 1.25 -9.01 -8.47
C PHE A 28 0.45 -8.15 -9.43
N ARG A 29 -0.79 -7.88 -9.05
CA ARG A 29 -1.62 -6.84 -9.64
C ARG A 29 -2.30 -6.01 -8.56
N VAL A 30 -2.65 -4.77 -8.89
CA VAL A 30 -3.35 -3.84 -8.01
C VAL A 30 -4.08 -2.79 -8.84
N LEU A 31 -5.25 -2.32 -8.38
CA LEU A 31 -5.91 -1.16 -8.97
C LEU A 31 -5.18 0.12 -8.55
N THR A 32 -4.85 0.96 -9.51
CA THR A 32 -4.23 2.27 -9.26
C THR A 32 -5.11 3.39 -9.83
N PRO A 33 -5.10 4.60 -9.25
CA PRO A 33 -5.65 5.76 -9.94
C PRO A 33 -4.99 5.93 -11.31
N THR A 34 -5.65 6.63 -12.23
CA THR A 34 -5.08 6.92 -13.55
C THR A 34 -3.79 7.70 -13.41
N GLY A 35 -2.72 7.18 -13.98
CA GLY A 35 -1.36 7.70 -13.88
C GLY A 35 -0.35 6.57 -14.06
N GLU A 36 0.92 6.88 -14.04
CA GLU A 36 1.99 5.88 -14.16
C GLU A 36 2.59 5.56 -12.79
N MET A 37 2.80 4.28 -12.53
CA MET A 37 3.61 3.86 -11.39
C MET A 37 5.08 3.89 -11.81
N THR A 38 5.90 4.59 -11.03
CA THR A 38 7.35 4.60 -11.20
C THR A 38 7.96 3.46 -10.42
N GLU A 39 8.87 2.71 -11.04
CA GLU A 39 9.65 1.67 -10.36
C GLU A 39 11.00 2.19 -9.93
N LYS A 40 11.43 1.82 -8.71
CA LYS A 40 12.79 1.99 -8.20
C LYS A 40 13.26 0.69 -7.57
N ILE A 41 14.50 0.32 -7.90
CA ILE A 41 15.12 -0.89 -7.36
C ILE A 41 16.35 -0.48 -6.55
N LYS A 42 16.47 -1.03 -5.34
CA LYS A 42 17.64 -0.88 -4.47
C LYS A 42 18.08 -2.25 -3.98
N LYS A 43 19.37 -2.45 -3.85
CA LYS A 43 19.93 -3.58 -3.10
C LYS A 43 20.15 -3.14 -1.67
N ILE A 44 19.69 -3.93 -0.71
CA ILE A 44 19.88 -3.70 0.72
C ILE A 44 20.40 -4.97 1.36
N SER A 45 21.32 -4.83 2.31
CA SER A 45 21.76 -5.93 3.16
C SER A 45 20.88 -5.98 4.40
N THR A 46 20.33 -7.16 4.68
CA THR A 46 19.50 -7.45 5.85
C THR A 46 20.15 -8.52 6.70
N GLY A 47 19.68 -8.74 7.91
CA GLY A 47 20.10 -9.87 8.75
C GLY A 47 19.83 -11.24 8.12
N LEU A 48 18.97 -11.31 7.10
CA LEU A 48 18.61 -12.51 6.34
C LEU A 48 19.34 -12.62 4.98
N GLY A 49 20.27 -11.70 4.68
CA GLY A 49 21.05 -11.64 3.45
C GLY A 49 20.78 -10.41 2.59
N ASP A 50 21.41 -10.34 1.43
CA ASP A 50 21.21 -9.27 0.46
C ASP A 50 19.91 -9.48 -0.30
N VAL A 51 19.05 -8.47 -0.32
CA VAL A 51 17.77 -8.50 -1.01
C VAL A 51 17.65 -7.34 -1.99
N SER A 52 16.96 -7.58 -3.11
CA SER A 52 16.53 -6.54 -4.01
C SER A 52 15.19 -5.98 -3.52
N TYR A 53 15.16 -4.70 -3.23
CA TYR A 53 13.99 -3.94 -2.82
C TYR A 53 13.39 -3.22 -4.00
N HIS A 54 12.22 -3.65 -4.43
CA HIS A 54 11.47 -3.06 -5.54
C HIS A 54 10.35 -2.19 -5.00
N THR A 55 10.31 -0.93 -5.41
CA THR A 55 9.27 0.03 -5.05
C THR A 55 8.54 0.49 -6.29
N PHE A 56 7.25 0.22 -6.38
CA PHE A 56 6.33 0.81 -7.34
C PHE A 56 5.54 1.91 -6.65
N MET A 57 5.63 3.13 -7.15
CA MET A 57 4.98 4.29 -6.54
C MET A 57 4.19 5.10 -7.56
N TYR A 58 2.95 5.43 -7.23
CA TYR A 58 2.16 6.45 -7.88
C TYR A 58 1.94 7.64 -6.94
N ARG A 59 2.23 8.83 -7.43
CA ARG A 59 1.96 10.09 -6.74
C ARG A 59 0.96 10.88 -7.56
N PRO A 60 -0.24 11.17 -7.02
CA PRO A 60 -1.20 12.05 -7.67
C PRO A 60 -0.65 13.46 -7.87
N GLU A 61 -0.97 14.08 -9.02
CA GLU A 61 -0.59 15.45 -9.34
C GLU A 61 -1.62 16.48 -8.86
N GLU A 62 -2.76 16.01 -8.38
CA GLU A 62 -3.85 16.85 -7.88
C GLU A 62 -3.40 17.69 -6.69
N LYS A 63 -3.93 18.92 -6.60
CA LYS A 63 -3.59 19.86 -5.52
C LYS A 63 -3.98 19.35 -4.12
N ASN A 64 -5.04 18.54 -4.03
CA ASN A 64 -5.54 17.99 -2.76
C ASN A 64 -6.02 16.54 -2.92
N PRO A 65 -5.12 15.58 -3.22
CA PRO A 65 -5.47 14.20 -3.48
C PRO A 65 -6.02 13.50 -2.23
N ASP A 66 -6.77 12.41 -2.43
CA ASP A 66 -7.22 11.54 -1.35
C ASP A 66 -6.06 10.88 -0.63
N CYS A 67 -5.10 10.37 -1.40
CA CYS A 67 -3.82 9.87 -0.88
C CYS A 67 -2.67 10.63 -1.54
N VAL A 68 -1.64 10.95 -0.75
CA VAL A 68 -0.42 11.63 -1.21
C VAL A 68 0.42 10.71 -2.10
N PHE A 69 0.38 9.39 -1.81
CA PHE A 69 0.94 8.35 -2.66
C PHE A 69 0.31 6.97 -2.39
N TYR A 70 0.49 6.11 -3.39
CA TYR A 70 0.13 4.70 -3.41
C TYR A 70 1.40 3.92 -3.72
N VAL A 71 1.75 2.93 -2.91
CA VAL A 71 3.02 2.20 -3.01
C VAL A 71 2.79 0.71 -2.90
N VAL A 72 3.44 -0.04 -3.78
CA VAL A 72 3.67 -1.48 -3.62
C VAL A 72 5.16 -1.71 -3.58
N ASN A 73 5.62 -2.32 -2.51
CA ASN A 73 6.98 -2.81 -2.40
C ASN A 73 6.98 -4.33 -2.43
N TYR A 74 8.05 -4.92 -2.99
CA TYR A 74 8.33 -6.33 -2.76
C TYR A 74 9.81 -6.59 -2.56
N PHE A 75 10.09 -7.69 -1.88
CA PHE A 75 11.44 -8.17 -1.56
C PHE A 75 11.48 -9.65 -1.86
N ASP A 76 12.54 -10.11 -2.51
CA ASP A 76 12.84 -11.52 -2.65
C ASP A 76 13.93 -11.92 -1.66
N TYR A 77 13.52 -12.63 -0.62
CA TYR A 77 14.48 -13.24 0.31
C TYR A 77 15.11 -14.49 -0.28
N PRO A 78 16.27 -14.91 0.20
CA PRO A 78 16.88 -16.17 -0.21
C PRO A 78 15.91 -17.34 -0.03
N LYS A 79 15.95 -18.30 -0.95
CA LYS A 79 15.06 -19.46 -0.93
C LYS A 79 15.20 -20.24 0.39
N GLY A 80 14.07 -20.53 1.04
CA GLY A 80 14.00 -21.25 2.31
C GLY A 80 14.20 -20.36 3.54
N THR A 81 14.20 -19.03 3.39
CA THR A 81 14.24 -18.10 4.52
C THR A 81 13.01 -18.26 5.41
N PHE A 82 11.84 -18.54 4.82
CA PHE A 82 10.57 -18.70 5.54
C PHE A 82 9.98 -20.10 5.27
N PRO A 83 10.42 -21.16 5.98
CA PRO A 83 9.80 -22.46 5.86
C PRO A 83 8.32 -22.41 6.21
N ALA A 84 7.48 -23.11 5.44
CA ALA A 84 6.02 -23.01 5.55
C ALA A 84 5.47 -23.47 6.92
N ASP A 85 6.21 -24.34 7.63
CA ASP A 85 5.88 -24.84 8.96
C ASP A 85 6.42 -23.95 10.12
N SER A 86 7.22 -22.95 9.81
CA SER A 86 7.84 -22.06 10.83
C SER A 86 6.89 -20.90 11.17
N THR A 87 5.76 -21.25 11.77
CA THR A 87 4.71 -20.27 12.12
C THR A 87 5.22 -19.15 13.02
N ASP A 88 6.06 -19.47 14.02
CA ASP A 88 6.56 -18.49 14.99
C ASP A 88 7.52 -17.50 14.33
N LEU A 89 8.44 -17.99 13.48
CA LEU A 89 9.34 -17.14 12.71
C LEU A 89 8.56 -16.15 11.82
N ILE A 90 7.52 -16.63 11.14
CA ILE A 90 6.69 -15.79 10.26
C ILE A 90 5.94 -14.74 11.07
N ASN A 91 5.39 -15.11 12.24
CA ASN A 91 4.69 -14.18 13.11
C ASN A 91 5.65 -13.10 13.66
N GLU A 92 6.84 -13.51 14.13
CA GLU A 92 7.87 -12.58 14.61
C GLU A 92 8.31 -11.60 13.51
N PHE A 93 8.55 -12.10 12.30
CA PHE A 93 8.88 -11.27 11.15
C PHE A 93 7.79 -10.24 10.83
N MET A 94 6.51 -10.64 10.90
CA MET A 94 5.38 -9.74 10.68
C MET A 94 5.26 -8.67 11.76
N GLU A 95 5.47 -9.03 13.05
CA GLU A 95 5.46 -8.07 14.17
C GLU A 95 6.61 -7.07 14.03
N GLU A 96 7.82 -7.55 13.73
CA GLU A 96 8.97 -6.68 13.57
C GLU A 96 8.80 -5.74 12.37
N THR A 97 8.17 -6.19 11.28
CA THR A 97 7.81 -5.34 10.14
C THR A 97 6.92 -4.16 10.57
N VAL A 98 5.92 -4.40 11.42
CA VAL A 98 5.06 -3.34 11.95
C VAL A 98 5.88 -2.39 12.84
N ASN A 99 6.68 -2.93 13.77
CA ASN A 99 7.50 -2.15 14.69
C ASN A 99 8.48 -1.24 13.94
N GLU A 100 9.19 -1.78 12.94
CA GLU A 100 10.13 -1.02 12.12
C GLU A 100 9.42 0.06 11.29
N SER A 101 8.21 -0.21 10.79
CA SER A 101 7.43 0.80 10.06
C SER A 101 7.02 1.99 10.96
N VAL A 102 6.74 1.74 12.22
CA VAL A 102 6.43 2.78 13.23
C VAL A 102 7.68 3.60 13.56
N LYS A 103 8.81 2.91 13.83
CA LYS A 103 10.11 3.55 14.13
C LYS A 103 10.59 4.41 12.97
N ALA A 104 10.49 3.92 11.73
CA ALA A 104 10.95 4.60 10.52
C ALA A 104 10.38 6.01 10.33
N VAL A 105 9.18 6.26 10.84
CA VAL A 105 8.52 7.58 10.76
C VAL A 105 8.40 8.26 12.12
N SER A 106 8.96 7.67 13.20
CA SER A 106 8.78 8.13 14.58
C SER A 106 7.29 8.36 14.89
N GLY A 107 6.46 7.39 14.48
CA GLY A 107 5.01 7.47 14.53
C GLY A 107 4.40 6.75 15.73
N THR A 108 3.07 6.71 15.75
CA THR A 108 2.26 5.98 16.72
C THR A 108 1.42 4.94 16.00
N LEU A 109 1.52 3.68 16.40
CA LEU A 109 0.64 2.61 15.95
C LEU A 109 -0.76 2.84 16.51
N THR A 110 -1.77 2.94 15.63
CA THR A 110 -3.17 3.18 16.05
C THR A 110 -4.07 2.00 15.83
N TYR A 111 -3.64 1.04 15.01
CA TYR A 111 -4.37 -0.17 14.69
C TYR A 111 -3.43 -1.21 14.08
N GLN A 112 -3.63 -2.47 14.41
CA GLN A 112 -3.07 -3.63 13.68
C GLN A 112 -4.00 -4.84 13.80
N SER A 113 -3.95 -5.72 12.80
CA SER A 113 -4.66 -7.01 12.79
C SER A 113 -3.99 -7.99 11.84
N ASP A 114 -4.11 -9.26 12.12
CA ASP A 114 -3.74 -10.31 11.19
C ASP A 114 -4.76 -10.40 10.04
N ILE A 115 -4.26 -10.64 8.85
CA ILE A 115 -5.05 -10.83 7.63
C ILE A 115 -4.47 -11.99 6.82
N GLN A 116 -5.21 -12.42 5.79
CA GLN A 116 -4.75 -13.44 4.86
C GLN A 116 -5.02 -13.01 3.41
N LEU A 117 -4.13 -13.40 2.52
CA LEU A 117 -4.32 -13.37 1.07
C LEU A 117 -4.33 -14.83 0.58
N LEU A 118 -5.51 -15.38 0.29
CA LEU A 118 -5.68 -16.83 0.08
C LEU A 118 -5.18 -17.60 1.33
N THR A 119 -4.12 -18.39 1.20
CA THR A 119 -3.50 -19.16 2.28
C THR A 119 -2.28 -18.44 2.90
N HIS A 120 -1.89 -17.27 2.36
CA HIS A 120 -0.70 -16.56 2.78
C HIS A 120 -0.98 -15.63 3.95
N LYS A 121 -0.14 -15.72 4.99
CA LYS A 121 -0.22 -14.84 6.16
C LYS A 121 0.12 -13.40 5.79
N GLY A 122 -0.51 -12.46 6.47
CA GLY A 122 -0.26 -11.03 6.33
C GLY A 122 -0.71 -10.25 7.55
N LYS A 123 -0.42 -8.96 7.54
CA LYS A 123 -0.88 -7.99 8.53
C LYS A 123 -1.42 -6.73 7.85
N ILE A 124 -2.36 -6.10 8.53
CA ILE A 124 -2.81 -4.74 8.24
C ILE A 124 -2.52 -3.88 9.47
N TRP A 125 -2.02 -2.65 9.24
CA TRP A 125 -1.81 -1.71 10.33
C TRP A 125 -1.95 -0.26 9.87
N ARG A 126 -2.00 0.62 10.85
CA ARG A 126 -2.12 2.06 10.66
C ARG A 126 -1.17 2.81 11.59
N VAL A 127 -0.40 3.71 11.03
CA VAL A 127 0.54 4.58 11.75
C VAL A 127 0.13 6.04 11.58
N GLN A 128 0.09 6.79 12.68
CA GLN A 128 0.00 8.25 12.67
C GLN A 128 1.37 8.84 12.96
N TYR A 129 1.73 9.92 12.27
CA TYR A 129 2.99 10.62 12.52
C TYR A 129 2.89 12.13 12.17
N ASN A 130 4.00 12.86 12.35
CA ASN A 130 4.06 14.30 12.10
C ASN A 130 3.02 15.08 12.92
N GLY A 131 2.98 14.85 14.25
CA GLY A 131 2.00 15.47 15.14
C GLY A 131 0.57 15.08 14.81
N ASP A 132 0.37 13.81 14.47
CA ASP A 132 -0.92 13.20 14.10
C ASP A 132 -1.59 13.78 12.83
N ARG A 133 -0.85 14.55 12.02
CA ARG A 133 -1.39 15.16 10.81
C ARG A 133 -1.41 14.23 9.59
N VAL A 134 -0.60 13.17 9.64
CA VAL A 134 -0.43 12.22 8.54
C VAL A 134 -0.74 10.81 9.00
N LEU A 135 -1.40 10.05 8.12
CA LEU A 135 -1.77 8.67 8.33
C LEU A 135 -1.19 7.80 7.22
N ILE A 136 -0.57 6.70 7.61
CA ILE A 136 -0.17 5.61 6.71
C ILE A 136 -1.04 4.39 7.01
N LYS A 137 -1.73 3.88 5.99
CA LYS A 137 -2.38 2.56 6.02
C LYS A 137 -1.49 1.58 5.27
N SER A 138 -1.25 0.42 5.86
CA SER A 138 -0.35 -0.61 5.31
C SER A 138 -0.99 -1.97 5.37
N LYS A 139 -0.74 -2.79 4.34
CA LYS A 139 -0.95 -4.23 4.34
C LYS A 139 0.35 -4.91 3.93
N CYS A 140 0.64 -6.06 4.51
CA CYS A 140 1.73 -6.90 4.02
C CYS A 140 1.29 -8.35 3.88
N TYR A 141 2.01 -9.09 3.03
CA TYR A 141 1.80 -10.52 2.81
C TYR A 141 3.13 -11.20 2.55
N LEU A 142 3.26 -12.43 3.05
CA LEU A 142 4.40 -13.29 2.76
C LEU A 142 3.95 -14.45 1.87
N VAL A 143 4.47 -14.52 0.65
CA VAL A 143 4.13 -15.53 -0.36
C VAL A 143 5.38 -16.35 -0.69
N GLY A 144 5.57 -17.48 -0.01
CA GLY A 144 6.85 -18.18 0.01
C GLY A 144 7.93 -17.30 0.63
N ASP A 145 9.05 -17.10 -0.09
CA ASP A 145 10.13 -16.22 0.35
C ASP A 145 10.01 -14.78 -0.21
N ARG A 146 8.88 -14.43 -0.85
CA ARG A 146 8.60 -13.08 -1.31
C ARG A 146 7.70 -12.33 -0.35
N PHE A 147 8.16 -11.19 0.12
CA PHE A 147 7.40 -10.29 0.98
C PHE A 147 6.85 -9.12 0.17
N TYR A 148 5.56 -8.81 0.35
CA TYR A 148 4.89 -7.66 -0.22
C TYR A 148 4.46 -6.69 0.86
N LEU A 149 4.67 -5.39 0.61
CA LEU A 149 4.23 -4.30 1.47
C LEU A 149 3.47 -3.27 0.62
N ILE A 150 2.17 -3.15 0.86
CA ILE A 150 1.26 -2.26 0.15
C ILE A 150 0.88 -1.12 1.07
N GLN A 151 1.07 0.13 0.63
CA GLN A 151 0.90 1.29 1.50
C GLN A 151 0.20 2.45 0.79
N THR A 152 -0.59 3.20 1.57
CA THR A 152 -1.12 4.51 1.19
C THR A 152 -0.79 5.52 2.28
N MET A 153 -0.49 6.75 1.88
CA MET A 153 -0.30 7.87 2.80
C MET A 153 -1.30 8.98 2.51
N MET A 154 -1.90 9.53 3.54
CA MET A 154 -2.92 10.58 3.44
C MET A 154 -2.84 11.55 4.61
N LYS A 155 -3.46 12.70 4.45
CA LYS A 155 -3.71 13.59 5.58
C LYS A 155 -4.75 12.98 6.53
N LYS A 156 -4.67 13.29 7.81
CA LYS A 156 -5.57 12.74 8.84
C LYS A 156 -7.05 13.04 8.54
N GLU A 157 -7.36 14.24 8.07
CA GLU A 157 -8.72 14.64 7.69
C GLU A 157 -9.32 13.80 6.54
N LYS A 158 -8.46 13.10 5.78
CA LYS A 158 -8.84 12.18 4.71
C LYS A 158 -8.69 10.70 5.10
N SER A 159 -8.65 10.40 6.38
CA SER A 159 -8.43 9.02 6.87
C SER A 159 -9.52 8.01 6.47
N MET A 160 -10.72 8.51 6.20
CA MET A 160 -11.89 7.71 5.79
C MET A 160 -12.18 7.91 4.29
N ASN A 161 -11.17 7.72 3.42
CA ASN A 161 -11.38 7.81 1.99
C ASN A 161 -11.42 6.44 1.33
N PRO A 162 -12.36 6.19 0.40
CA PRO A 162 -12.50 4.90 -0.26
C PRO A 162 -11.35 4.59 -1.23
N SER A 163 -10.59 5.59 -1.67
CA SER A 163 -9.46 5.40 -2.60
C SER A 163 -8.33 4.60 -1.95
N ALA A 164 -8.04 4.86 -0.66
CA ALA A 164 -7.04 4.09 0.08
C ALA A 164 -7.45 2.63 0.21
N ASP A 165 -8.70 2.38 0.60
CA ASP A 165 -9.21 1.02 0.81
C ASP A 165 -9.29 0.28 -0.54
N LYS A 166 -9.78 0.94 -1.60
CA LYS A 166 -9.82 0.36 -2.95
C LYS A 166 -8.44 -0.09 -3.45
N PHE A 167 -7.40 0.71 -3.23
CA PHE A 167 -6.03 0.33 -3.58
C PHE A 167 -5.55 -0.87 -2.78
N LEU A 168 -5.63 -0.80 -1.45
CA LEU A 168 -5.14 -1.84 -0.54
C LEU A 168 -5.89 -3.17 -0.71
N ASP A 169 -7.21 -3.13 -0.96
CA ASP A 169 -8.05 -4.32 -1.08
C ASP A 169 -7.96 -4.97 -2.46
N SER A 170 -7.54 -4.23 -3.47
CA SER A 170 -7.39 -4.73 -4.83
C SER A 170 -6.12 -5.55 -5.07
N PHE A 171 -5.17 -5.54 -4.13
CA PHE A 171 -3.91 -6.26 -4.28
C PHE A 171 -4.12 -7.76 -4.38
N GLN A 172 -3.46 -8.37 -5.36
CA GLN A 172 -3.43 -9.81 -5.58
C GLN A 172 -2.02 -10.23 -6.00
N ALA A 173 -1.50 -11.29 -5.38
CA ALA A 173 -0.31 -12.01 -5.84
C ALA A 173 -0.73 -13.18 -6.75
N PHE A 174 0.11 -13.58 -7.76
CA PHE A 174 -0.16 -14.66 -8.71
C PHE A 174 1.11 -15.44 -9.10
#